data_1a52cd2830af8cc464c5af69982a1c84
#
_entry.id   1a52cd2830af8cc464c5af69982a1c84
#
_cell.length_a   1.000
_cell.length_b   1.000
_cell.length_c   1.000
_cell.angle_alpha   90.00
_cell.angle_beta   90.00
_cell.angle_gamma   90.00
#
_symmetry.space_group_name_H-M   'P 1'
#
loop_
_entity.id
_entity.type
_entity.pdbx_description
1 polymer ?
#
loop_
_entity_poly.entity_id
_entity_poly.type
_entity_poly.pdbx_seq_one_letter_code
_entity_poly.pdbx_strand_id
1 'polypeptide(L)'
;MTDSHQVIFYPVNNGDTSQIVLASGRRVLFDFCHRNTSEDSETPEINLNKRLTDELRDAERDYFDVVAFTHADLDHIQGSTDFFELQHAKKYQGDGRIKIQELWVPAAMLLEDADKDHQQEEFVLLRQEARHRLLEGQDILVFSKPQALADWLEPLLLARGEEPSARDHLFIDAGTIVPGFDLEKDRVEFFCHSPFIKHCEEGDIIRNSAALIFNVRFSAGGETYDYLEVGDAECSDLEDIVNITRYHHNGDRLEWNLFNIPHHCSYRALNEEKGERETTPTPPVRDLLLMGRRDAYLVSSSKPIPDVRDSYAQIQPPHIQARNAYERHLKDIGGRKFLVTMEEPNSNKPEPLVFEVSTGGVTKISGAIGGPAIITSNPPRAGLRAR
;
A
#
# COMPACT_ATOMS: atom_id res chain seq x y z
N MET A 1 9.71 19.58 -14.46
CA MET A 1 9.46 18.51 -13.49
C MET A 1 8.55 19.09 -12.44
N THR A 2 7.46 18.43 -12.11
CA THR A 2 6.60 18.84 -10.99
C THR A 2 7.38 18.63 -9.70
N ASP A 3 7.39 19.60 -8.79
CA ASP A 3 8.08 19.50 -7.49
C ASP A 3 7.22 18.74 -6.45
N SER A 4 6.23 17.95 -6.91
CA SER A 4 5.26 17.28 -6.07
C SER A 4 5.21 15.79 -6.33
N HIS A 5 4.92 15.01 -5.28
CA HIS A 5 4.61 13.59 -5.36
C HIS A 5 3.09 13.40 -5.32
N GLN A 6 2.62 12.25 -5.77
CA GLN A 6 1.20 11.88 -5.66
C GLN A 6 1.06 10.53 -4.96
N VAL A 7 0.04 10.41 -4.12
CA VAL A 7 -0.45 9.15 -3.58
C VAL A 7 -1.88 8.96 -4.07
N ILE A 8 -2.15 7.81 -4.69
CA ILE A 8 -3.39 7.54 -5.39
C ILE A 8 -3.99 6.26 -4.83
N PHE A 9 -5.27 6.29 -4.45
CA PHE A 9 -6.02 5.11 -4.02
C PHE A 9 -7.11 4.80 -5.05
N TYR A 10 -7.19 3.54 -5.47
CA TYR A 10 -8.13 3.12 -6.50
C TYR A 10 -9.41 2.52 -5.89
N PRO A 11 -10.60 2.85 -6.41
CA PRO A 11 -11.88 2.32 -5.90
C PRO A 11 -12.15 0.92 -6.47
N VAL A 12 -11.62 -0.09 -5.78
CA VAL A 12 -11.70 -1.51 -6.17
C VAL A 12 -12.53 -2.35 -5.18
N ASN A 13 -13.56 -1.76 -4.58
CA ASN A 13 -14.39 -2.36 -3.53
C ASN A 13 -13.60 -2.63 -2.21
N ASN A 14 -13.88 -3.78 -1.55
CA ASN A 14 -13.00 -4.33 -0.54
C ASN A 14 -11.84 -5.00 -1.27
N GLY A 15 -10.79 -4.29 -1.45
CA GLY A 15 -9.53 -4.67 -2.03
C GLY A 15 -8.60 -3.47 -1.98
N ASP A 16 -7.33 -3.71 -1.94
CA ASP A 16 -6.33 -2.66 -1.90
C ASP A 16 -5.60 -2.54 -3.23
N THR A 17 -5.48 -1.32 -3.67
CA THR A 17 -4.53 -0.90 -4.70
C THR A 17 -4.26 0.58 -4.49
N SER A 18 -3.02 0.90 -4.20
CA SER A 18 -2.56 2.28 -4.12
C SER A 18 -1.30 2.49 -4.94
N GLN A 19 -1.06 3.71 -5.39
CA GLN A 19 0.11 4.05 -6.19
C GLN A 19 0.77 5.32 -5.67
N ILE A 20 2.09 5.30 -5.59
CA ILE A 20 2.89 6.51 -5.40
C ILE A 20 3.54 6.88 -6.73
N VAL A 21 3.31 8.11 -7.18
CA VAL A 21 3.99 8.71 -8.33
C VAL A 21 4.96 9.77 -7.79
N LEU A 22 6.25 9.51 -7.92
CA LEU A 22 7.28 10.41 -7.44
C LEU A 22 7.47 11.61 -8.38
N ALA A 23 7.98 12.71 -7.86
CA ALA A 23 8.35 13.88 -8.65
C ALA A 23 9.35 13.56 -9.78
N SER A 24 10.15 12.52 -9.62
CA SER A 24 11.06 11.97 -10.65
C SER A 24 10.35 11.22 -11.77
N GLY A 25 9.07 10.88 -11.61
CA GLY A 25 8.30 10.00 -12.50
C GLY A 25 8.39 8.52 -12.16
N ARG A 26 9.19 8.12 -11.16
CA ARG A 26 9.18 6.73 -10.65
C ARG A 26 7.82 6.40 -10.05
N ARG A 27 7.40 5.14 -10.18
CA ARG A 27 6.08 4.66 -9.75
C ARG A 27 6.23 3.43 -8.86
N VAL A 28 5.63 3.50 -7.68
CA VAL A 28 5.53 2.39 -6.73
C VAL A 28 4.06 2.02 -6.62
N LEU A 29 3.71 0.78 -6.90
CA LEU A 29 2.36 0.24 -6.74
C LEU A 29 2.33 -0.67 -5.53
N PHE A 30 1.39 -0.44 -4.63
CA PHE A 30 1.07 -1.33 -3.51
C PHE A 30 -0.20 -2.08 -3.82
N ASP A 31 -0.12 -3.39 -3.78
CA ASP A 31 -1.18 -4.35 -4.03
C ASP A 31 -1.88 -4.18 -5.39
N PHE A 32 -2.65 -5.17 -5.77
CA PHE A 32 -3.37 -5.18 -7.02
C PHE A 32 -4.65 -6.01 -6.89
N CYS A 33 -5.80 -5.34 -6.97
CA CYS A 33 -7.07 -6.03 -6.93
C CYS A 33 -7.93 -5.66 -8.14
N HIS A 34 -7.90 -6.50 -9.14
CA HIS A 34 -8.78 -6.39 -10.31
C HIS A 34 -9.74 -7.58 -10.37
N ARG A 35 -11.03 -7.30 -10.37
CA ARG A 35 -12.07 -8.31 -10.55
C ARG A 35 -12.65 -8.21 -11.96
N ASN A 36 -12.87 -9.34 -12.62
CA ASN A 36 -13.48 -9.37 -13.96
C ASN A 36 -14.85 -8.65 -14.01
N THR A 37 -15.56 -8.61 -12.87
CA THR A 37 -16.81 -7.85 -12.75
C THR A 37 -16.64 -6.35 -12.95
N SER A 38 -15.45 -5.81 -12.66
CA SER A 38 -15.15 -4.38 -12.86
C SER A 38 -14.99 -3.97 -14.34
N GLU A 39 -14.97 -4.94 -15.25
CA GLU A 39 -14.99 -4.68 -16.69
C GLU A 39 -16.40 -4.34 -17.20
N ASP A 40 -17.44 -4.67 -16.42
CA ASP A 40 -18.81 -4.28 -16.72
C ASP A 40 -19.03 -2.81 -16.33
N SER A 41 -19.48 -2.01 -17.28
CA SER A 41 -19.74 -0.57 -17.10
C SER A 41 -20.86 -0.25 -16.10
N GLU A 42 -21.65 -1.24 -15.70
CA GLU A 42 -22.73 -1.08 -14.71
C GLU A 42 -22.22 -1.28 -13.28
N THR A 43 -21.03 -1.83 -13.07
CA THR A 43 -20.43 -1.92 -11.74
C THR A 43 -19.82 -0.59 -11.33
N PRO A 44 -19.89 -0.21 -10.04
CA PRO A 44 -19.32 1.05 -9.58
C PRO A 44 -17.80 1.04 -9.51
N GLU A 45 -17.17 -0.12 -9.29
CA GLU A 45 -15.71 -0.24 -9.20
C GLU A 45 -15.05 0.05 -10.56
N ILE A 46 -13.84 0.59 -10.52
CA ILE A 46 -13.12 0.89 -11.76
C ILE A 46 -12.54 -0.37 -12.41
N ASN A 47 -12.43 -0.36 -13.74
CA ASN A 47 -11.58 -1.30 -14.46
C ASN A 47 -10.12 -0.93 -14.23
N LEU A 48 -9.49 -1.56 -13.23
CA LEU A 48 -8.13 -1.24 -12.79
C LEU A 48 -7.10 -1.51 -13.89
N ASN A 49 -7.22 -2.64 -14.61
CA ASN A 49 -6.32 -3.01 -15.71
C ASN A 49 -6.27 -1.89 -16.75
N LYS A 50 -7.43 -1.47 -17.22
CA LYS A 50 -7.53 -0.40 -18.20
C LYS A 50 -6.97 0.92 -17.64
N ARG A 51 -7.30 1.23 -16.39
CA ARG A 51 -6.89 2.48 -15.76
C ARG A 51 -5.37 2.59 -15.65
N LEU A 52 -4.69 1.58 -15.09
CA LEU A 52 -3.25 1.57 -14.94
C LEU A 52 -2.53 1.51 -16.29
N THR A 53 -3.07 0.75 -17.26
CA THR A 53 -2.51 0.72 -18.62
C THR A 53 -2.57 2.09 -19.28
N ASP A 54 -3.70 2.81 -19.15
CA ASP A 54 -3.85 4.15 -19.70
C ASP A 54 -2.87 5.14 -19.02
N GLU A 55 -2.73 5.08 -17.70
CA GLU A 55 -1.79 5.94 -16.94
C GLU A 55 -0.32 5.69 -17.29
N LEU A 56 0.07 4.43 -17.49
CA LEU A 56 1.43 4.08 -17.91
C LEU A 56 1.69 4.51 -19.35
N ARG A 57 0.73 4.29 -20.26
CA ARG A 57 0.83 4.76 -21.66
C ARG A 57 0.97 6.28 -21.74
N ASP A 58 0.17 7.02 -20.96
CA ASP A 58 0.24 8.49 -20.92
C ASP A 58 1.57 9.00 -20.33
N ALA A 59 2.24 8.17 -19.53
CA ALA A 59 3.58 8.41 -19.01
C ALA A 59 4.69 7.84 -19.93
N GLU A 60 4.35 7.30 -21.11
CA GLU A 60 5.26 6.65 -22.05
C GLU A 60 6.06 5.49 -21.42
N ARG A 61 5.37 4.64 -20.62
CA ARG A 61 5.98 3.53 -19.87
C ARG A 61 5.19 2.24 -20.07
N ASP A 62 5.87 1.11 -19.93
CA ASP A 62 5.31 -0.26 -19.90
C ASP A 62 5.67 -1.02 -18.61
N TYR A 63 6.04 -0.28 -17.55
CA TYR A 63 6.52 -0.86 -16.29
C TYR A 63 6.21 0.01 -15.06
N PHE A 64 6.18 -0.62 -13.89
CA PHE A 64 6.33 0.00 -12.59
C PHE A 64 7.78 -0.15 -12.10
N ASP A 65 8.32 0.87 -11.42
CA ASP A 65 9.66 0.77 -10.80
C ASP A 65 9.64 -0.19 -9.64
N VAL A 66 8.55 -0.21 -8.86
CA VAL A 66 8.31 -1.17 -7.80
C VAL A 66 6.86 -1.63 -7.82
N VAL A 67 6.63 -2.92 -7.64
CA VAL A 67 5.34 -3.47 -7.23
C VAL A 67 5.54 -4.18 -5.89
N ALA A 68 4.83 -3.73 -4.88
CA ALA A 68 4.85 -4.28 -3.54
C ALA A 68 3.54 -5.02 -3.27
N PHE A 69 3.59 -6.31 -2.99
CA PHE A 69 2.45 -7.04 -2.45
C PHE A 69 2.59 -7.09 -0.94
N THR A 70 1.64 -6.43 -0.23
CA THR A 70 1.69 -6.35 1.24
C THR A 70 1.53 -7.72 1.86
N HIS A 71 0.63 -8.54 1.33
CA HIS A 71 0.43 -9.94 1.68
C HIS A 71 -0.29 -10.68 0.55
N ALA A 72 -0.63 -11.95 0.75
CA ALA A 72 -1.07 -12.83 -0.34
C ALA A 72 -2.58 -13.13 -0.34
N ASP A 73 -3.41 -12.32 0.32
CA ASP A 73 -4.85 -12.49 0.26
C ASP A 73 -5.41 -12.02 -1.08
N LEU A 74 -6.52 -12.62 -1.51
CA LEU A 74 -7.02 -12.44 -2.87
C LEU A 74 -7.37 -10.98 -3.19
N ASP A 75 -7.86 -10.25 -2.25
CA ASP A 75 -8.21 -8.83 -2.39
C ASP A 75 -7.00 -7.90 -2.47
N HIS A 76 -5.77 -8.46 -2.37
CA HIS A 76 -4.50 -7.76 -2.58
C HIS A 76 -3.71 -8.25 -3.79
N ILE A 77 -4.06 -9.42 -4.37
CA ILE A 77 -3.30 -9.99 -5.50
C ILE A 77 -4.16 -10.33 -6.73
N GLN A 78 -5.49 -10.25 -6.63
CA GLN A 78 -6.42 -10.74 -7.65
C GLN A 78 -6.24 -10.05 -9.01
N GLY A 79 -6.06 -10.86 -10.08
CA GLY A 79 -5.86 -10.39 -11.45
C GLY A 79 -4.43 -9.96 -11.78
N SER A 80 -3.53 -9.96 -10.79
CA SER A 80 -2.15 -9.51 -10.96
C SER A 80 -1.36 -10.38 -11.94
N THR A 81 -1.58 -11.69 -11.94
CA THR A 81 -0.86 -12.63 -12.79
C THR A 81 -1.28 -12.59 -14.27
N ASP A 82 -2.42 -11.97 -14.55
CA ASP A 82 -2.84 -11.66 -15.92
C ASP A 82 -2.33 -10.30 -16.40
N PHE A 83 -2.17 -9.35 -15.47
CA PHE A 83 -1.75 -7.99 -15.76
C PHE A 83 -0.22 -7.85 -15.87
N PHE A 84 0.52 -8.46 -14.95
CA PHE A 84 1.97 -8.34 -14.91
C PHE A 84 2.70 -9.40 -15.73
N GLU A 85 3.87 -9.00 -16.27
CA GLU A 85 4.84 -9.92 -16.80
C GLU A 85 5.57 -10.64 -15.66
N LEU A 86 5.58 -12.00 -15.71
CA LEU A 86 6.26 -12.83 -14.73
C LEU A 86 7.47 -13.49 -15.37
N GLN A 87 8.65 -13.34 -14.77
CA GLN A 87 9.93 -13.78 -15.35
C GLN A 87 10.12 -15.29 -15.27
N HIS A 88 9.50 -15.96 -14.30
CA HIS A 88 9.71 -17.38 -14.04
C HIS A 88 9.24 -18.31 -15.16
N ALA A 89 8.35 -17.86 -16.04
CA ALA A 89 7.84 -18.68 -17.13
C ALA A 89 7.48 -17.87 -18.38
N LYS A 90 7.95 -18.33 -19.56
CA LYS A 90 7.74 -17.66 -20.84
C LYS A 90 6.27 -17.40 -21.20
N LYS A 91 5.34 -18.23 -20.74
CA LYS A 91 3.91 -18.06 -21.01
C LYS A 91 3.30 -16.80 -20.35
N TYR A 92 4.00 -16.21 -19.39
CA TYR A 92 3.59 -15.00 -18.69
C TYR A 92 4.42 -13.77 -19.12
N GLN A 93 5.11 -13.83 -20.26
CA GLN A 93 5.95 -12.76 -20.77
C GLN A 93 5.41 -12.23 -22.11
N GLY A 94 5.61 -10.93 -22.34
CA GLY A 94 5.20 -10.27 -23.60
C GLY A 94 3.71 -9.90 -23.65
N ASP A 95 3.19 -9.74 -24.89
CA ASP A 95 1.77 -9.54 -25.22
C ASP A 95 1.05 -8.41 -24.44
N GLY A 96 1.75 -7.29 -24.19
CA GLY A 96 1.15 -6.12 -23.55
C GLY A 96 1.08 -6.20 -22.03
N ARG A 97 1.67 -7.21 -21.41
CA ARG A 97 1.82 -7.32 -19.96
C ARG A 97 2.74 -6.22 -19.42
N ILE A 98 2.40 -5.71 -18.27
CA ILE A 98 3.15 -4.64 -17.60
C ILE A 98 4.33 -5.24 -16.82
N LYS A 99 5.51 -4.68 -17.01
CA LYS A 99 6.73 -5.17 -16.33
C LYS A 99 6.83 -4.66 -14.91
N ILE A 100 7.43 -5.49 -14.04
CA ILE A 100 7.83 -5.16 -12.69
C ILE A 100 9.35 -5.04 -12.67
N GLN A 101 9.89 -3.83 -12.44
CA GLN A 101 11.33 -3.66 -12.34
C GLN A 101 11.86 -4.27 -11.04
N GLU A 102 11.23 -3.97 -9.91
CA GLU A 102 11.56 -4.56 -8.63
C GLU A 102 10.29 -5.01 -7.90
N LEU A 103 10.28 -6.25 -7.44
CA LEU A 103 9.18 -6.87 -6.70
C LEU A 103 9.48 -6.82 -5.20
N TRP A 104 8.56 -6.28 -4.40
CA TRP A 104 8.64 -6.29 -2.94
C TRP A 104 7.62 -7.26 -2.36
N VAL A 105 8.08 -8.19 -1.53
CA VAL A 105 7.21 -9.21 -0.91
C VAL A 105 7.64 -9.55 0.50
N PRO A 106 6.71 -9.90 1.41
CA PRO A 106 7.08 -10.44 2.70
C PRO A 106 7.65 -11.87 2.57
N ALA A 107 8.56 -12.25 3.46
CA ALA A 107 9.11 -13.59 3.51
C ALA A 107 8.02 -14.69 3.62
N ALA A 108 6.92 -14.39 4.30
CA ALA A 108 5.77 -15.26 4.44
C ALA A 108 5.23 -15.73 3.08
N MET A 109 5.20 -14.85 2.07
CA MET A 109 4.72 -15.19 0.73
C MET A 109 5.58 -16.27 0.05
N LEU A 110 6.87 -16.36 0.37
CA LEU A 110 7.77 -17.38 -0.16
C LEU A 110 7.67 -18.70 0.60
N LEU A 111 7.28 -18.65 1.88
CA LEU A 111 7.29 -19.81 2.80
C LEU A 111 5.97 -20.55 2.84
N GLU A 112 4.85 -19.89 2.60
CA GLU A 112 3.53 -20.51 2.73
C GLU A 112 3.40 -21.76 1.85
N ASP A 113 2.92 -22.85 2.45
CA ASP A 113 2.88 -24.17 1.84
C ASP A 113 1.82 -24.30 0.75
N ALA A 114 2.19 -24.95 -0.36
CA ALA A 114 1.31 -25.18 -1.50
C ALA A 114 0.20 -26.22 -1.25
N ASP A 115 0.35 -27.04 -0.22
CA ASP A 115 -0.50 -28.22 0.02
C ASP A 115 -1.79 -27.94 0.82
N LYS A 116 -2.07 -26.71 1.18
CA LYS A 116 -3.37 -26.36 1.79
C LYS A 116 -4.44 -26.29 0.72
N ASP A 117 -5.47 -27.09 0.85
CA ASP A 117 -6.55 -27.47 -0.10
C ASP A 117 -7.29 -26.32 -0.84
N HIS A 118 -6.85 -25.08 -0.78
CA HIS A 118 -7.52 -23.92 -1.38
C HIS A 118 -6.55 -22.85 -1.88
N GLN A 119 -5.33 -23.22 -2.29
CA GLN A 119 -4.42 -22.20 -2.84
C GLN A 119 -4.92 -21.71 -4.18
N GLN A 120 -5.17 -20.41 -4.21
CA GLN A 120 -5.56 -19.70 -5.42
C GLN A 120 -4.38 -19.72 -6.40
N GLU A 121 -4.67 -19.96 -7.68
CA GLU A 121 -3.66 -20.05 -8.72
C GLU A 121 -2.75 -18.81 -8.75
N GLU A 122 -3.30 -17.63 -8.55
CA GLU A 122 -2.54 -16.36 -8.49
C GLU A 122 -1.47 -16.35 -7.41
N PHE A 123 -1.80 -16.79 -6.19
CA PHE A 123 -0.82 -16.87 -5.11
C PHE A 123 0.34 -17.81 -5.48
N VAL A 124 0.02 -18.99 -6.04
CA VAL A 124 1.06 -19.96 -6.44
C VAL A 124 1.99 -19.37 -7.49
N LEU A 125 1.45 -18.63 -8.47
CA LEU A 125 2.24 -18.01 -9.53
C LEU A 125 3.12 -16.88 -9.00
N LEU A 126 2.59 -16.01 -8.16
CA LEU A 126 3.36 -14.91 -7.54
C LEU A 126 4.46 -15.45 -6.62
N ARG A 127 4.18 -16.51 -5.85
CA ARG A 127 5.21 -17.18 -5.05
C ARG A 127 6.31 -17.77 -5.92
N GLN A 128 5.97 -18.39 -7.03
CA GLN A 128 6.96 -18.92 -7.99
C GLN A 128 7.80 -17.79 -8.59
N GLU A 129 7.18 -16.66 -8.91
CA GLU A 129 7.87 -15.46 -9.39
C GLU A 129 8.85 -14.92 -8.36
N ALA A 130 8.40 -14.74 -7.10
CA ALA A 130 9.25 -14.26 -6.02
C ALA A 130 10.44 -15.21 -5.75
N ARG A 131 10.17 -16.52 -5.68
CA ARG A 131 11.22 -17.54 -5.53
C ARG A 131 12.21 -17.55 -6.69
N HIS A 132 11.73 -17.38 -7.92
CA HIS A 132 12.58 -17.30 -9.12
C HIS A 132 13.51 -16.09 -9.04
N ARG A 133 12.97 -14.88 -8.80
CA ARG A 133 13.78 -13.65 -8.70
C ARG A 133 14.81 -13.72 -7.56
N LEU A 134 14.42 -14.27 -6.40
CA LEU A 134 15.33 -14.45 -5.28
C LEU A 134 16.47 -15.41 -5.63
N LEU A 135 16.20 -16.51 -6.34
CA LEU A 135 17.23 -17.45 -6.80
C LEU A 135 18.14 -16.83 -7.86
N GLU A 136 17.59 -16.04 -8.80
CA GLU A 136 18.39 -15.30 -9.78
C GLU A 136 19.19 -14.14 -9.15
N GLY A 137 18.78 -13.64 -7.99
CA GLY A 137 19.52 -12.64 -7.21
C GLY A 137 19.32 -11.21 -7.68
N GLN A 138 18.19 -10.91 -8.30
CA GLN A 138 17.91 -9.59 -8.86
C GLN A 138 16.41 -9.26 -8.89
N ASP A 139 16.09 -7.97 -9.00
CA ASP A 139 14.75 -7.42 -9.23
C ASP A 139 13.72 -7.79 -8.14
N ILE A 140 14.17 -8.03 -6.91
CA ILE A 140 13.32 -8.36 -5.75
C ILE A 140 13.94 -7.83 -4.45
N LEU A 141 13.07 -7.40 -3.54
CA LEU A 141 13.39 -7.29 -2.11
C LEU A 141 12.42 -8.18 -1.32
N VAL A 142 12.97 -8.94 -0.40
CA VAL A 142 12.21 -9.81 0.50
C VAL A 142 12.30 -9.25 1.91
N PHE A 143 11.15 -8.98 2.49
CA PHE A 143 11.08 -8.36 3.80
C PHE A 143 11.03 -9.42 4.89
N SER A 144 12.04 -9.36 5.77
CA SER A 144 12.43 -10.34 6.77
C SER A 144 13.19 -11.56 6.20
N LYS A 145 14.05 -12.15 7.03
CA LYS A 145 14.80 -13.39 6.71
C LYS A 145 14.65 -14.40 7.84
N PRO A 146 13.46 -15.04 7.99
CA PRO A 146 13.28 -16.10 8.98
C PRO A 146 14.12 -17.33 8.66
N GLN A 147 14.44 -18.14 9.68
CA GLN A 147 15.28 -19.33 9.53
C GLN A 147 14.73 -20.31 8.48
N ALA A 148 13.41 -20.50 8.44
CA ALA A 148 12.78 -21.37 7.45
C ALA A 148 13.06 -20.97 6.00
N LEU A 149 13.18 -19.65 5.71
CA LEU A 149 13.53 -19.15 4.39
C LEU A 149 15.02 -19.38 4.08
N ALA A 150 15.90 -19.22 5.06
CA ALA A 150 17.31 -19.56 4.93
C ALA A 150 17.49 -21.06 4.65
N ASP A 151 16.81 -21.94 5.41
CA ASP A 151 16.84 -23.40 5.25
C ASP A 151 16.33 -23.83 3.86
N TRP A 152 15.39 -23.12 3.28
CA TRP A 152 14.91 -23.35 1.92
C TRP A 152 15.92 -22.87 0.85
N LEU A 153 16.51 -21.69 1.05
CA LEU A 153 17.33 -21.00 0.05
C LEU A 153 18.76 -21.56 -0.03
N GLU A 154 19.41 -21.77 1.11
CA GLU A 154 20.84 -22.14 1.18
C GLU A 154 21.20 -23.41 0.38
N PRO A 155 20.46 -24.54 0.46
CA PRO A 155 20.76 -25.72 -0.35
C PRO A 155 20.67 -25.45 -1.85
N LEU A 156 19.78 -24.56 -2.28
CA LEU A 156 19.60 -24.21 -3.68
C LEU A 156 20.76 -23.36 -4.21
N LEU A 157 21.27 -22.43 -3.41
CA LEU A 157 22.46 -21.63 -3.74
C LEU A 157 23.72 -22.51 -3.82
N LEU A 158 23.93 -23.40 -2.83
CA LEU A 158 25.03 -24.34 -2.84
C LEU A 158 25.02 -25.26 -4.06
N ALA A 159 23.85 -25.74 -4.49
CA ALA A 159 23.70 -26.54 -5.69
C ALA A 159 24.05 -25.76 -6.98
N ARG A 160 23.98 -24.44 -6.95
CA ARG A 160 24.43 -23.53 -8.03
C ARG A 160 25.90 -23.14 -7.92
N GLY A 161 26.60 -23.57 -6.87
CA GLY A 161 27.97 -23.20 -6.57
C GLY A 161 28.11 -21.78 -6.02
N GLU A 162 27.06 -21.25 -5.43
CA GLU A 162 27.01 -19.92 -4.83
C GLU A 162 27.10 -20.02 -3.30
N GLU A 163 27.60 -18.96 -2.65
CA GLU A 163 27.67 -18.90 -1.18
C GLU A 163 26.29 -18.67 -0.58
N PRO A 164 25.95 -19.20 0.61
CA PRO A 164 24.68 -18.98 1.29
C PRO A 164 24.32 -17.50 1.49
N SER A 165 25.32 -16.63 1.67
CA SER A 165 25.17 -15.19 1.85
C SER A 165 24.98 -14.40 0.56
N ALA A 166 25.01 -15.05 -0.61
CA ALA A 166 24.97 -14.36 -1.91
C ALA A 166 23.70 -13.52 -2.13
N ARG A 167 22.65 -13.79 -1.38
CA ARG A 167 21.34 -13.08 -1.45
C ARG A 167 21.06 -12.16 -0.25
N ASP A 168 21.98 -12.02 0.70
CA ASP A 168 21.75 -11.25 1.94
C ASP A 168 21.36 -9.80 1.66
N HIS A 169 21.87 -9.21 0.61
CA HIS A 169 21.57 -7.84 0.19
C HIS A 169 20.15 -7.63 -0.32
N LEU A 170 19.39 -8.70 -0.55
CA LEU A 170 17.99 -8.66 -1.00
C LEU A 170 16.99 -8.73 0.16
N PHE A 171 17.47 -8.95 1.39
CA PHE A 171 16.62 -9.02 2.56
C PHE A 171 16.60 -7.71 3.32
N ILE A 172 15.40 -7.29 3.69
CA ILE A 172 15.14 -6.04 4.42
C ILE A 172 14.53 -6.38 5.76
N ASP A 173 15.15 -5.92 6.83
CA ASP A 173 14.63 -6.11 8.18
C ASP A 173 13.70 -4.98 8.60
N ALA A 174 12.70 -5.29 9.42
CA ALA A 174 11.89 -4.29 10.09
C ALA A 174 12.75 -3.33 10.92
N GLY A 175 12.37 -2.07 10.96
CA GLY A 175 13.12 -1.01 11.62
C GLY A 175 14.22 -0.38 10.75
N THR A 176 14.30 -0.70 9.46
CA THR A 176 15.31 -0.17 8.54
C THR A 176 14.67 0.64 7.38
N ILE A 177 15.49 1.48 6.74
CA ILE A 177 15.09 2.19 5.51
C ILE A 177 15.38 1.27 4.32
N VAL A 178 14.39 1.15 3.43
CA VAL A 178 14.49 0.34 2.22
C VAL A 178 15.48 0.99 1.25
N PRO A 179 16.47 0.25 0.72
CA PRO A 179 17.44 0.78 -0.24
C PRO A 179 16.78 1.18 -1.56
N GLY A 180 17.49 2.00 -2.34
CA GLY A 180 17.01 2.44 -3.66
C GLY A 180 16.15 3.70 -3.65
N PHE A 181 15.78 4.21 -2.47
CA PHE A 181 15.12 5.50 -2.27
C PHE A 181 15.84 6.29 -1.19
N ASP A 182 16.08 7.56 -1.46
CA ASP A 182 16.85 8.44 -0.58
C ASP A 182 16.13 9.78 -0.42
N LEU A 183 15.91 10.20 0.84
CA LEU A 183 15.13 11.39 1.15
C LEU A 183 15.74 12.68 0.59
N GLU A 184 17.06 12.76 0.44
CA GLU A 184 17.75 13.93 -0.11
C GLU A 184 17.73 13.94 -1.65
N LYS A 185 17.93 12.77 -2.28
CA LYS A 185 18.06 12.64 -3.75
C LYS A 185 16.70 12.45 -4.43
N ASP A 186 15.92 11.47 -3.92
CA ASP A 186 14.63 11.07 -4.48
C ASP A 186 13.47 11.83 -3.85
N ARG A 187 13.73 12.55 -2.75
CA ARG A 187 12.76 13.24 -1.89
C ARG A 187 11.70 12.30 -1.29
N VAL A 188 12.05 11.04 -1.17
CA VAL A 188 11.23 10.01 -0.56
C VAL A 188 12.11 8.92 0.04
N GLU A 189 11.69 8.38 1.16
CA GLU A 189 12.25 7.17 1.74
C GLU A 189 11.13 6.28 2.27
N PHE A 190 11.39 4.98 2.33
CA PHE A 190 10.48 3.97 2.85
C PHE A 190 11.09 3.36 4.10
N PHE A 191 10.47 3.55 5.24
CA PHE A 191 10.86 2.90 6.49
C PHE A 191 9.98 1.67 6.70
N CYS A 192 10.60 0.49 6.80
CA CYS A 192 9.89 -0.77 7.00
C CYS A 192 9.53 -0.97 8.46
N HIS A 193 8.24 -1.04 8.79
CA HIS A 193 7.75 -1.39 10.13
C HIS A 193 7.55 -2.88 10.32
N SER A 194 7.13 -3.60 9.28
CA SER A 194 6.74 -5.02 9.31
C SER A 194 7.08 -5.67 7.96
N PRO A 195 7.31 -7.01 7.93
CA PRO A 195 7.04 -8.00 8.98
C PRO A 195 8.21 -8.19 9.95
N PHE A 196 7.88 -8.54 11.19
CA PHE A 196 8.88 -9.04 12.13
C PHE A 196 9.14 -10.54 11.91
N ILE A 197 10.36 -11.01 12.23
CA ILE A 197 10.74 -12.42 12.07
C ILE A 197 9.74 -13.35 12.77
N LYS A 198 9.29 -13.01 13.99
CA LYS A 198 8.33 -13.80 14.76
C LYS A 198 7.01 -14.07 13.99
N HIS A 199 6.54 -13.13 13.19
CA HIS A 199 5.32 -13.28 12.39
C HIS A 199 5.48 -14.24 11.22
N CYS A 200 6.72 -14.53 10.82
CA CYS A 200 7.05 -15.43 9.71
C CYS A 200 7.45 -16.85 10.19
N GLU A 201 7.68 -17.07 11.48
CA GLU A 201 8.17 -18.33 12.05
C GLU A 201 7.07 -19.13 12.77
N GLU A 202 5.92 -18.55 13.04
CA GLU A 202 4.80 -19.24 13.64
C GLU A 202 4.23 -20.28 12.68
N GLY A 203 3.94 -21.51 13.20
CA GLY A 203 3.59 -22.68 12.39
C GLY A 203 2.32 -22.54 11.53
N ASP A 204 1.45 -21.58 11.85
CA ASP A 204 0.38 -21.09 10.99
C ASP A 204 0.70 -19.63 10.63
N ILE A 205 1.34 -19.41 9.48
CA ILE A 205 1.61 -18.06 8.99
C ILE A 205 0.28 -17.34 8.79
N ILE A 206 0.02 -16.35 9.64
CA ILE A 206 -1.13 -15.45 9.49
C ILE A 206 -0.70 -14.37 8.51
N ARG A 207 -1.28 -14.35 7.32
CA ARG A 207 -0.89 -13.45 6.21
C ARG A 207 -0.93 -11.98 6.62
N ASN A 208 -1.98 -11.57 7.33
CA ASN A 208 -2.14 -10.19 7.77
C ASN A 208 -1.04 -9.76 8.75
N SER A 209 -0.66 -10.61 9.71
CA SER A 209 0.40 -10.30 10.67
C SER A 209 1.79 -10.22 10.03
N ALA A 210 1.99 -10.94 8.92
CA ALA A 210 3.24 -10.90 8.16
C ALA A 210 3.21 -9.89 7.00
N ALA A 211 2.24 -8.98 6.96
CA ALA A 211 2.10 -7.99 5.89
C ALA A 211 3.22 -6.94 5.91
N LEU A 212 3.53 -6.40 4.73
CA LEU A 212 4.41 -5.25 4.59
C LEU A 212 3.72 -4.01 5.14
N ILE A 213 4.42 -3.29 6.02
CA ILE A 213 3.93 -2.03 6.57
C ILE A 213 5.05 -0.99 6.48
N PHE A 214 4.72 0.17 5.93
CA PHE A 214 5.69 1.24 5.68
C PHE A 214 5.24 2.58 6.23
N ASN A 215 6.20 3.32 6.82
CA ASN A 215 6.14 4.78 6.83
C ASN A 215 6.85 5.27 5.57
N VAL A 216 6.12 5.90 4.67
CA VAL A 216 6.67 6.55 3.48
C VAL A 216 6.82 8.03 3.76
N ARG A 217 8.05 8.49 3.88
CA ARG A 217 8.37 9.89 4.18
C ARG A 217 8.74 10.62 2.91
N PHE A 218 8.02 11.69 2.62
CA PHE A 218 8.30 12.61 1.53
C PHE A 218 8.97 13.88 2.04
N SER A 219 9.85 14.46 1.23
CA SER A 219 10.45 15.76 1.48
C SER A 219 9.97 16.78 0.43
N ALA A 220 9.34 17.86 0.87
CA ALA A 220 8.89 18.94 0.00
C ALA A 220 9.02 20.29 0.71
N GLY A 221 9.70 21.25 0.07
CA GLY A 221 9.87 22.61 0.59
C GLY A 221 10.66 22.72 1.89
N GLY A 222 11.47 21.73 2.23
CA GLY A 222 12.22 21.67 3.50
C GLY A 222 11.45 21.05 4.67
N GLU A 223 10.22 20.64 4.44
CA GLU A 223 9.37 19.92 5.41
C GLU A 223 9.23 18.46 5.01
N THR A 224 8.83 17.62 5.96
CA THR A 224 8.53 16.21 5.72
C THR A 224 7.06 15.90 5.92
N TYR A 225 6.55 14.98 5.10
CA TYR A 225 5.17 14.51 5.13
C TYR A 225 5.18 13.00 5.09
N ASP A 226 4.41 12.38 5.97
CA ASP A 226 4.42 10.95 6.18
C ASP A 226 3.11 10.30 5.70
N TYR A 227 3.23 9.25 4.91
CA TYR A 227 2.17 8.35 4.53
C TYR A 227 2.37 7.01 5.21
N LEU A 228 1.38 6.55 5.97
CA LEU A 228 1.40 5.25 6.63
C LEU A 228 0.60 4.25 5.80
N GLU A 229 1.30 3.29 5.20
CA GLU A 229 0.75 2.15 4.47
C GLU A 229 0.79 0.91 5.35
N VAL A 230 -0.36 0.26 5.62
CA VAL A 230 -0.46 -0.79 6.64
C VAL A 230 -1.11 -2.08 6.18
N GLY A 231 -1.59 -2.16 4.93
CA GLY A 231 -2.30 -3.36 4.45
C GLY A 231 -3.43 -3.78 5.38
N ASP A 232 -3.53 -5.07 5.66
CA ASP A 232 -4.61 -5.66 6.47
C ASP A 232 -4.22 -5.95 7.93
N ALA A 233 -3.28 -5.17 8.49
CA ALA A 233 -2.84 -5.32 9.87
C ALA A 233 -4.01 -5.32 10.88
N GLU A 234 -3.99 -6.27 11.82
CA GLU A 234 -4.90 -6.30 12.96
C GLU A 234 -4.37 -5.48 14.14
N CYS A 235 -5.16 -5.32 15.19
CA CYS A 235 -4.77 -4.50 16.34
C CYS A 235 -3.49 -5.00 17.04
N SER A 236 -3.28 -6.31 17.12
CA SER A 236 -2.06 -6.90 17.69
C SER A 236 -0.81 -6.53 16.90
N ASP A 237 -0.89 -6.49 15.58
CA ASP A 237 0.22 -6.12 14.71
C ASP A 237 0.56 -4.63 14.86
N LEU A 238 -0.46 -3.78 14.90
CA LEU A 238 -0.29 -2.35 15.14
C LEU A 238 0.28 -2.07 16.53
N GLU A 239 -0.12 -2.83 17.57
CA GLU A 239 0.46 -2.75 18.91
C GLU A 239 1.95 -3.09 18.90
N ASP A 240 2.34 -4.17 18.22
CA ASP A 240 3.74 -4.55 18.06
C ASP A 240 4.53 -3.44 17.36
N ILE A 241 4.00 -2.90 16.27
CA ILE A 241 4.64 -1.80 15.52
C ILE A 241 4.87 -0.60 16.43
N VAL A 242 3.84 -0.14 17.14
CA VAL A 242 3.95 1.03 18.02
C VAL A 242 4.97 0.79 19.12
N ASN A 243 4.91 -0.37 19.77
CA ASN A 243 5.78 -0.68 20.91
C ASN A 243 7.24 -0.87 20.47
N ILE A 244 7.47 -1.61 19.40
CA ILE A 244 8.82 -1.91 18.89
C ILE A 244 9.46 -0.64 18.29
N THR A 245 8.72 0.13 17.50
CA THR A 245 9.21 1.38 16.92
C THR A 245 9.62 2.38 18.01
N ARG A 246 8.83 2.52 19.06
CA ARG A 246 9.16 3.36 20.21
C ARG A 246 10.36 2.83 21.01
N TYR A 247 10.43 1.52 21.22
CA TYR A 247 11.56 0.89 21.90
C TYR A 247 12.89 1.17 21.20
N HIS A 248 12.90 1.19 19.89
CA HIS A 248 14.08 1.50 19.06
C HIS A 248 14.28 3.00 18.79
N HIS A 249 13.56 3.87 19.50
CA HIS A 249 13.66 5.33 19.38
C HIS A 249 13.31 5.91 18.01
N ASN A 250 12.52 5.20 17.21
CA ASN A 250 12.04 5.61 15.89
C ASN A 250 10.60 6.15 15.95
N GLY A 251 10.17 6.71 17.08
CA GLY A 251 8.79 7.14 17.31
C GLY A 251 8.26 8.16 16.30
N ASP A 252 9.13 8.92 15.65
CA ASP A 252 8.79 9.84 14.57
C ASP A 252 8.28 9.13 13.30
N ARG A 253 8.57 7.82 13.15
CA ARG A 253 8.07 7.00 12.05
C ARG A 253 6.62 6.54 12.23
N LEU A 254 6.01 6.81 13.37
CA LEU A 254 4.60 6.57 13.64
C LEU A 254 3.71 7.78 13.32
N GLU A 255 4.32 8.93 12.98
CA GLU A 255 3.58 10.12 12.56
C GLU A 255 3.03 9.97 11.13
N TRP A 256 1.90 10.63 10.85
CA TRP A 256 1.27 10.55 9.54
C TRP A 256 0.47 11.80 9.17
N ASN A 257 0.52 12.14 7.90
CA ASN A 257 -0.32 13.15 7.24
C ASN A 257 -1.39 12.48 6.37
N LEU A 258 -1.11 11.25 5.94
CA LEU A 258 -2.01 10.40 5.19
C LEU A 258 -1.89 8.98 5.73
N PHE A 259 -3.01 8.33 6.01
CA PHE A 259 -3.02 6.98 6.56
C PHE A 259 -4.01 6.11 5.78
N ASN A 260 -3.52 5.03 5.16
CA ASN A 260 -4.36 3.96 4.61
C ASN A 260 -4.89 3.14 5.77
N ILE A 261 -6.21 3.17 5.97
CA ILE A 261 -6.85 2.49 7.10
C ILE A 261 -6.79 0.98 6.87
N PRO A 262 -6.27 0.22 7.86
CA PRO A 262 -6.04 -1.20 7.69
C PRO A 262 -7.34 -2.01 7.53
N HIS A 263 -7.22 -3.10 6.79
CA HIS A 263 -8.19 -4.18 6.66
C HIS A 263 -9.59 -3.64 6.31
N HIS A 264 -9.66 -2.79 5.26
CA HIS A 264 -10.90 -2.23 4.71
C HIS A 264 -11.81 -1.59 5.76
N CYS A 265 -11.25 -0.91 6.77
CA CYS A 265 -11.97 -0.35 7.92
C CYS A 265 -12.59 -1.44 8.82
N SER A 266 -11.85 -2.52 9.07
CA SER A 266 -12.22 -3.54 10.05
C SER A 266 -12.09 -3.01 11.48
N TYR A 267 -13.04 -3.37 12.35
CA TYR A 267 -12.89 -3.09 13.78
C TYR A 267 -11.70 -3.84 14.40
N ARG A 268 -11.31 -5.00 13.81
CA ARG A 268 -10.19 -5.80 14.29
C ARG A 268 -8.84 -5.08 14.21
N ALA A 269 -8.71 -4.11 13.34
CA ALA A 269 -7.54 -3.22 13.32
C ALA A 269 -7.45 -2.29 14.54
N LEU A 270 -8.54 -2.09 15.25
CA LEU A 270 -8.61 -1.22 16.41
C LEU A 270 -8.65 -1.99 17.74
N ASN A 271 -9.39 -3.10 17.77
CA ASN A 271 -9.58 -3.94 18.94
C ASN A 271 -10.20 -5.30 18.55
N GLU A 272 -10.07 -6.30 19.38
CA GLU A 272 -10.79 -7.58 19.24
C GLU A 272 -12.30 -7.43 19.47
N GLU A 273 -12.71 -6.45 20.26
CA GLU A 273 -14.12 -6.14 20.55
C GLU A 273 -14.65 -5.04 19.63
N LYS A 274 -15.67 -5.38 18.86
CA LYS A 274 -16.30 -4.48 17.87
C LYS A 274 -16.91 -3.20 18.49
N GLY A 275 -17.49 -3.33 19.68
CA GLY A 275 -18.31 -2.28 20.28
C GLY A 275 -19.73 -2.21 19.67
N GLU A 276 -20.65 -1.52 20.34
CA GLU A 276 -22.04 -1.37 19.86
C GLU A 276 -22.15 -0.29 18.79
N ARG A 277 -21.62 0.89 19.04
CA ARG A 277 -21.67 2.05 18.15
C ARG A 277 -20.34 2.52 17.64
N GLU A 278 -19.33 2.33 18.43
CA GLU A 278 -17.95 2.74 18.16
C GLU A 278 -16.99 1.70 18.75
N THR A 279 -15.95 1.36 18.02
CA THR A 279 -14.88 0.51 18.53
C THR A 279 -13.94 1.36 19.40
N THR A 280 -13.62 0.88 20.59
CA THR A 280 -12.63 1.52 21.44
C THR A 280 -11.25 0.96 21.09
N PRO A 281 -10.34 1.73 20.47
CA PRO A 281 -9.02 1.25 20.14
C PRO A 281 -8.24 0.83 21.39
N THR A 282 -7.38 -0.17 21.25
CA THR A 282 -6.41 -0.51 22.31
C THR A 282 -5.46 0.67 22.57
N PRO A 283 -4.83 0.77 23.74
CA PRO A 283 -4.02 1.94 24.07
C PRO A 283 -2.90 2.23 23.04
N PRO A 284 -2.11 1.25 22.55
CA PRO A 284 -1.09 1.52 21.54
C PRO A 284 -1.69 1.98 20.20
N VAL A 285 -2.79 1.37 19.76
CA VAL A 285 -3.48 1.75 18.50
C VAL A 285 -4.06 3.16 18.62
N ARG A 286 -4.70 3.49 19.76
CA ARG A 286 -5.14 4.86 20.02
C ARG A 286 -3.99 5.85 19.95
N ASP A 287 -2.86 5.51 20.53
CA ASP A 287 -1.67 6.36 20.49
C ASP A 287 -1.20 6.60 19.06
N LEU A 288 -1.21 5.55 18.19
CA LEU A 288 -0.90 5.68 16.77
C LEU A 288 -1.86 6.65 16.07
N LEU A 289 -3.17 6.53 16.33
CA LEU A 289 -4.18 7.42 15.76
C LEU A 289 -3.96 8.88 16.16
N LEU A 290 -3.48 9.11 17.41
CA LEU A 290 -3.19 10.45 17.91
C LEU A 290 -1.85 11.02 17.42
N MET A 291 -1.00 10.23 16.74
CA MET A 291 0.22 10.72 16.09
C MET A 291 -0.02 11.34 14.72
N GLY A 292 -1.25 11.32 14.24
CA GLY A 292 -1.64 12.05 13.03
C GLY A 292 -1.38 13.55 13.15
N ARG A 293 -0.85 14.11 12.09
CA ARG A 293 -0.56 15.55 12.02
C ARG A 293 -1.86 16.32 11.77
N ARG A 294 -1.87 17.59 12.16
CA ARG A 294 -2.98 18.48 11.81
C ARG A 294 -3.19 18.49 10.28
N ASP A 295 -4.46 18.63 9.87
CA ASP A 295 -4.88 18.60 8.48
C ASP A 295 -4.65 17.25 7.76
N ALA A 296 -4.38 16.17 8.48
CA ALA A 296 -4.19 14.83 7.96
C ALA A 296 -5.48 14.21 7.38
N TYR A 297 -5.31 13.20 6.55
CA TYR A 297 -6.40 12.42 5.96
C TYR A 297 -6.32 10.96 6.37
N LEU A 298 -7.49 10.34 6.55
CA LEU A 298 -7.65 8.89 6.63
C LEU A 298 -8.35 8.40 5.36
N VAL A 299 -7.84 7.33 4.77
CA VAL A 299 -8.41 6.71 3.57
C VAL A 299 -8.75 5.26 3.86
N SER A 300 -9.95 4.86 3.55
CA SER A 300 -10.39 3.46 3.59
C SER A 300 -10.58 2.92 2.17
N SER A 301 -9.78 1.92 1.82
CA SER A 301 -9.94 1.13 0.59
C SER A 301 -11.06 0.11 0.80
N SER A 302 -12.31 0.54 0.74
CA SER A 302 -13.44 -0.30 1.08
C SER A 302 -14.72 0.06 0.33
N LYS A 303 -15.68 -0.84 0.42
CA LYS A 303 -17.09 -0.57 0.06
C LYS A 303 -17.63 0.64 0.85
N PRO A 304 -18.73 1.26 0.39
CA PRO A 304 -19.40 2.32 1.13
C PRO A 304 -19.77 1.88 2.55
N ILE A 305 -19.64 2.81 3.51
CA ILE A 305 -19.90 2.58 4.94
C ILE A 305 -21.08 3.48 5.38
N PRO A 306 -22.32 3.18 5.01
CA PRO A 306 -23.46 4.02 5.36
C PRO A 306 -23.77 3.92 6.86
N ASP A 307 -24.14 5.06 7.47
CA ASP A 307 -24.63 5.09 8.85
C ASP A 307 -26.14 4.76 8.87
N VAL A 308 -26.43 3.47 8.75
CA VAL A 308 -27.77 2.92 8.84
C VAL A 308 -27.82 1.75 9.83
N ARG A 309 -29.00 1.45 10.36
CA ARG A 309 -29.17 0.43 11.41
C ARG A 309 -28.51 -0.91 11.07
N ASP A 310 -28.63 -1.34 9.82
CA ASP A 310 -28.15 -2.66 9.38
C ASP A 310 -26.61 -2.71 9.33
N SER A 311 -25.94 -1.58 9.11
CA SER A 311 -24.46 -1.49 9.10
C SER A 311 -23.84 -1.85 10.44
N TYR A 312 -24.57 -1.61 11.56
CA TYR A 312 -24.07 -1.97 12.90
C TYR A 312 -24.07 -3.48 13.18
N ALA A 313 -24.85 -4.25 12.43
CA ALA A 313 -24.91 -5.70 12.52
C ALA A 313 -23.96 -6.42 11.56
N GLN A 314 -23.25 -5.69 10.70
CA GLN A 314 -22.36 -6.27 9.68
C GLN A 314 -21.23 -7.09 10.30
N ILE A 315 -20.95 -8.28 9.72
CA ILE A 315 -19.94 -9.22 10.23
C ILE A 315 -18.61 -9.00 9.51
N GLN A 316 -18.65 -8.80 8.20
CA GLN A 316 -17.44 -8.56 7.40
C GLN A 316 -17.15 -7.07 7.27
N PRO A 317 -15.88 -6.64 7.11
CA PRO A 317 -15.57 -5.24 6.88
C PRO A 317 -16.25 -4.72 5.58
N PRO A 318 -16.46 -3.40 5.48
CA PRO A 318 -16.10 -2.37 6.45
C PRO A 318 -17.10 -2.28 7.61
N HIS A 319 -16.64 -1.78 8.78
CA HIS A 319 -17.48 -1.66 9.97
C HIS A 319 -17.71 -0.19 10.34
N ILE A 320 -18.98 0.18 10.50
CA ILE A 320 -19.38 1.54 10.92
C ILE A 320 -18.80 1.90 12.29
N GLN A 321 -18.65 0.94 13.19
CA GLN A 321 -18.05 1.15 14.51
C GLN A 321 -16.59 1.58 14.42
N ALA A 322 -15.83 1.00 13.48
CA ALA A 322 -14.45 1.40 13.22
C ALA A 322 -14.41 2.80 12.59
N ARG A 323 -15.24 3.07 11.56
CA ARG A 323 -15.38 4.40 10.98
C ARG A 323 -15.61 5.48 12.04
N ASN A 324 -16.55 5.27 12.96
CA ASN A 324 -16.87 6.22 14.03
C ASN A 324 -15.66 6.50 14.91
N ALA A 325 -14.87 5.47 15.24
CA ALA A 325 -13.64 5.62 16.02
C ALA A 325 -12.56 6.42 15.25
N TYR A 326 -12.34 6.09 13.98
CA TYR A 326 -11.40 6.81 13.13
C TYR A 326 -11.78 8.28 12.96
N GLU A 327 -13.05 8.58 12.66
CA GLU A 327 -13.53 9.96 12.50
C GLU A 327 -13.40 10.77 13.80
N ARG A 328 -13.64 10.16 14.96
CA ARG A 328 -13.46 10.79 16.26
C ARG A 328 -12.01 11.17 16.50
N HIS A 329 -11.08 10.21 16.34
CA HIS A 329 -9.64 10.47 16.55
C HIS A 329 -9.08 11.46 15.54
N LEU A 330 -9.53 11.38 14.27
CA LEU A 330 -9.16 12.36 13.26
C LEU A 330 -9.57 13.79 13.66
N LYS A 331 -10.75 13.94 14.25
CA LYS A 331 -11.23 15.22 14.76
C LYS A 331 -10.37 15.69 15.95
N ASP A 332 -9.98 14.78 16.85
CA ASP A 332 -9.17 15.10 18.03
C ASP A 332 -7.81 15.70 17.65
N ILE A 333 -7.20 15.24 16.57
CA ILE A 333 -5.92 15.77 16.04
C ILE A 333 -6.09 16.99 15.13
N GLY A 334 -7.32 17.44 14.84
CA GLY A 334 -7.58 18.50 13.87
C GLY A 334 -7.33 18.08 12.42
N GLY A 335 -7.51 16.79 12.11
CA GLY A 335 -7.41 16.27 10.76
C GLY A 335 -8.56 16.75 9.86
N ARG A 336 -8.42 16.55 8.54
CA ARG A 336 -9.36 17.11 7.54
C ARG A 336 -10.54 16.23 7.25
N LYS A 337 -10.29 14.99 6.80
CA LYS A 337 -11.37 14.14 6.30
C LYS A 337 -11.00 12.66 6.37
N PHE A 338 -11.99 11.86 6.76
CA PHE A 338 -12.07 10.44 6.52
C PHE A 338 -12.69 10.23 5.14
N LEU A 339 -12.07 9.43 4.29
CA LEU A 339 -12.48 9.18 2.91
C LEU A 339 -12.61 7.68 2.67
N VAL A 340 -13.64 7.30 1.93
CA VAL A 340 -13.81 5.91 1.46
C VAL A 340 -13.69 5.90 -0.06
N THR A 341 -12.83 5.05 -0.59
CA THR A 341 -12.57 5.01 -2.04
C THR A 341 -13.84 4.82 -2.86
N MET A 342 -14.78 3.97 -2.39
CA MET A 342 -16.04 3.73 -3.08
C MET A 342 -17.16 4.75 -2.78
N GLU A 343 -16.87 5.82 -2.01
CA GLU A 343 -17.85 6.90 -1.75
C GLU A 343 -17.53 8.20 -2.51
N GLU A 344 -16.31 8.33 -3.10
CA GLU A 344 -15.82 9.58 -3.68
C GLU A 344 -15.68 9.52 -5.22
N PRO A 345 -16.18 10.51 -5.97
CA PRO A 345 -17.00 11.63 -5.50
C PRO A 345 -18.44 11.22 -5.16
N ASN A 346 -18.88 10.04 -5.56
CA ASN A 346 -20.14 9.43 -5.19
C ASN A 346 -20.11 7.91 -5.41
N SER A 347 -20.92 7.16 -4.70
CA SER A 347 -20.88 5.69 -4.70
C SER A 347 -21.34 5.02 -6.00
N ASN A 348 -22.02 5.75 -6.89
CA ASN A 348 -22.46 5.18 -8.17
C ASN A 348 -21.36 5.24 -9.22
N LYS A 349 -20.43 6.18 -9.08
CA LYS A 349 -19.28 6.36 -9.96
C LYS A 349 -18.10 6.89 -9.15
N PRO A 350 -17.47 6.02 -8.35
CA PRO A 350 -16.28 6.39 -7.63
C PRO A 350 -15.12 6.62 -8.61
N GLU A 351 -14.22 7.52 -8.24
CA GLU A 351 -13.00 7.84 -8.98
C GLU A 351 -11.80 7.74 -8.05
N PRO A 352 -10.59 7.49 -8.57
CA PRO A 352 -9.41 7.42 -7.74
C PRO A 352 -9.23 8.67 -6.86
N LEU A 353 -8.88 8.45 -5.60
CA LEU A 353 -8.51 9.51 -4.68
C LEU A 353 -7.05 9.89 -4.93
N VAL A 354 -6.80 11.12 -5.33
CA VAL A 354 -5.45 11.62 -5.61
C VAL A 354 -5.07 12.64 -4.55
N PHE A 355 -3.95 12.37 -3.88
CA PHE A 355 -3.33 13.31 -2.95
C PHE A 355 -2.02 13.82 -3.53
N GLU A 356 -1.87 15.13 -3.59
CA GLU A 356 -0.62 15.77 -3.92
C GLU A 356 0.16 16.06 -2.63
N VAL A 357 1.44 15.67 -2.62
CA VAL A 357 2.40 16.02 -1.57
C VAL A 357 3.36 17.06 -2.13
N SER A 358 3.23 18.28 -1.65
CA SER A 358 3.98 19.45 -2.16
C SER A 358 4.40 20.36 -1.01
N THR A 359 5.01 21.48 -1.32
CA THR A 359 5.35 22.53 -0.33
C THR A 359 4.13 23.07 0.42
N GLY A 360 2.93 22.84 -0.09
CA GLY A 360 1.66 23.21 0.56
C GLY A 360 1.12 22.14 1.49
N GLY A 361 1.84 21.04 1.68
CA GLY A 361 1.40 19.88 2.47
C GLY A 361 0.76 18.79 1.63
N VAL A 362 0.05 17.88 2.32
CA VAL A 362 -0.75 16.83 1.69
C VAL A 362 -2.13 17.38 1.37
N THR A 363 -2.52 17.36 0.10
CA THR A 363 -3.81 17.92 -0.35
C THR A 363 -4.52 16.99 -1.31
N LYS A 364 -5.79 16.64 -1.03
CA LYS A 364 -6.62 15.94 -2.01
C LYS A 364 -6.89 16.85 -3.20
N ILE A 365 -6.54 16.40 -4.38
CA ILE A 365 -6.78 17.12 -5.63
C ILE A 365 -7.95 16.50 -6.42
N SER A 366 -8.67 17.37 -7.14
CA SER A 366 -9.71 16.96 -8.09
C SER A 366 -9.14 17.07 -9.48
N GLY A 367 -9.03 15.96 -10.22
CA GLY A 367 -8.53 16.04 -11.60
C GLY A 367 -7.90 14.75 -12.09
N ALA A 368 -7.68 14.67 -13.40
CA ALA A 368 -7.11 13.50 -14.06
C ALA A 368 -5.71 13.19 -13.54
N ILE A 369 -5.47 11.93 -13.28
CA ILE A 369 -4.15 11.37 -13.02
C ILE A 369 -3.42 11.34 -14.34
N GLY A 370 -2.24 11.93 -14.40
CA GLY A 370 -1.36 11.73 -15.52
C GLY A 370 -1.02 12.97 -16.32
N GLY A 371 0.25 13.19 -16.46
CA GLY A 371 0.92 14.26 -17.16
C GLY A 371 1.29 15.44 -16.26
N PRO A 372 2.42 16.12 -16.55
CA PRO A 372 2.78 17.31 -15.81
C PRO A 372 1.60 18.30 -15.90
N ALA A 373 1.11 18.75 -14.76
CA ALA A 373 0.10 19.80 -14.73
C ALA A 373 0.65 20.99 -15.51
N ILE A 374 0.12 21.22 -16.72
CA ILE A 374 0.39 22.45 -17.45
C ILE A 374 -0.34 23.53 -16.67
N ILE A 375 0.36 24.13 -15.73
CA ILE A 375 -0.10 25.37 -15.12
C ILE A 375 -0.03 26.42 -16.20
N THR A 376 -1.12 26.64 -16.93
CA THR A 376 -1.32 27.85 -17.71
C THR A 376 -1.62 28.98 -16.73
N SER A 377 -0.59 29.45 -16.03
CA SER A 377 -0.65 30.71 -15.34
C SER A 377 -0.61 31.80 -16.41
N ASN A 378 -1.75 32.12 -16.98
CA ASN A 378 -1.90 33.44 -17.60
C ASN A 378 -1.92 34.45 -16.46
N PRO A 379 -0.91 35.34 -16.35
CA PRO A 379 -0.98 36.42 -15.37
C PRO A 379 -2.21 37.28 -15.67
N PRO A 380 -2.93 37.77 -14.65
CA PRO A 380 -4.08 38.65 -14.89
C PRO A 380 -3.61 39.87 -15.68
N ARG A 381 -4.20 40.08 -16.85
CA ARG A 381 -3.95 41.30 -17.66
C ARG A 381 -4.35 42.51 -16.85
N ALA A 382 -3.40 43.32 -16.47
CA ALA A 382 -3.67 44.65 -15.93
C ALA A 382 -4.44 45.46 -16.97
N GLY A 383 -5.68 45.82 -16.62
CA GLY A 383 -6.54 46.61 -17.51
C GLY A 383 -5.93 47.96 -17.78
N LEU A 384 -5.65 48.27 -19.06
CA LEU A 384 -5.41 49.61 -19.55
C LEU A 384 -6.74 50.41 -19.45
N ARG A 385 -6.78 51.42 -18.59
CA ARG A 385 -7.83 52.44 -18.64
C ARG A 385 -7.65 53.22 -19.96
N ALA A 386 -8.63 53.10 -20.86
CA ALA A 386 -8.75 54.05 -21.95
C ALA A 386 -9.24 55.39 -21.40
N ARG A 387 -8.63 56.46 -21.93
CA ARG A 387 -9.13 57.82 -21.78
C ARG A 387 -10.34 58.02 -22.66
#